data_658ae92b92a20a6f5f456f98d9d4131f
#
_entry.id   658ae92b92a20a6f5f456f98d9d4131f
#
_cell.length_a   1.000
_cell.length_b   1.000
_cell.length_c   1.000
_cell.angle_alpha   90.00
_cell.angle_beta   90.00
_cell.angle_gamma   90.00
#
_symmetry.space_group_name_H-M   'P 1'
#
loop_
_entity.id
_entity.type
_entity.pdbx_description
1 polymer ?
#
loop_
_entity_poly.entity_id
_entity_poly.type
_entity_poly.pdbx_seq_one_letter_code
_entity_poly.pdbx_strand_id
1 'polypeptide(L)'
;MIQNFDVISIGSSTVDIFVKSKDFIYDKKLLSLKASSKNEIDQSLFCSGGGASNSAVAFSRLGLKSACISLIGNDSLSHYLYQDFQKNKLFDKFLAIDKKNDTDFSVILVAPDGTRSILTARGGSSLQEKQIKWSQIKKVQWFYISSLEGNIDLLEKIIGFAHENQIKIALNPGKREIKQSKKLLSLIKLVDFLSLNQEEAEMLLDLSSRDDNLFNQIHTLKIPMVTITNGRQGAYALFDQKHYFSPSAQTNPVDETGAGDSFGAAFVSALIYKKTPQEALYWAITNSASVVSRLGSKDGLLTLKQINK
;
A
#
# COMPACT_ATOMS: atom_id res chain seq x y z
N MET A 1 13.29 3.50 -26.20
CA MET A 1 13.62 2.12 -25.77
C MET A 1 12.63 1.68 -24.72
N ILE A 2 12.06 0.47 -24.81
CA ILE A 2 11.18 -0.09 -23.77
C ILE A 2 12.08 -0.51 -22.62
N GLN A 3 11.86 0.10 -21.46
CA GLN A 3 12.64 -0.19 -20.26
C GLN A 3 12.07 -1.45 -19.57
N ASN A 4 12.92 -2.38 -19.17
CA ASN A 4 12.49 -3.55 -18.41
C ASN A 4 12.43 -3.20 -16.93
N PHE A 5 11.29 -3.51 -16.29
CA PHE A 5 11.09 -3.38 -14.85
C PHE A 5 10.87 -4.75 -14.22
N ASP A 6 11.27 -4.90 -12.98
CA ASP A 6 10.91 -6.09 -12.19
C ASP A 6 9.47 -5.95 -11.70
N VAL A 7 9.08 -4.74 -11.26
CA VAL A 7 7.73 -4.45 -10.76
C VAL A 7 7.32 -3.01 -11.06
N ILE A 8 6.03 -2.83 -11.38
CA ILE A 8 5.40 -1.52 -11.48
C ILE A 8 4.26 -1.47 -10.46
N SER A 9 4.35 -0.51 -9.52
CA SER A 9 3.25 -0.22 -8.59
C SER A 9 2.23 0.70 -9.26
N ILE A 10 0.94 0.39 -9.12
CA ILE A 10 -0.17 1.13 -9.72
C ILE A 10 -1.17 1.51 -8.62
N GLY A 11 -1.55 2.77 -8.52
CA GLY A 11 -2.50 3.24 -7.52
C GLY A 11 -2.27 4.69 -7.09
N SER A 12 -2.53 5.00 -5.82
CA SER A 12 -2.43 6.35 -5.29
C SER A 12 -1.01 6.77 -4.92
N SER A 13 -0.74 8.06 -5.09
CA SER A 13 0.41 8.78 -4.50
C SER A 13 -0.14 10.04 -3.81
N THR A 14 0.19 10.23 -2.54
CA THR A 14 -0.33 11.29 -1.68
C THR A 14 0.78 11.94 -0.89
N VAL A 15 0.50 13.06 -0.26
CA VAL A 15 1.37 13.64 0.76
C VAL A 15 0.67 13.55 2.11
N ASP A 16 1.34 13.00 3.10
CA ASP A 16 0.83 12.88 4.47
C ASP A 16 1.54 13.90 5.37
N ILE A 17 0.76 14.70 6.08
CA ILE A 17 1.23 15.76 6.97
C ILE A 17 0.88 15.34 8.40
N PHE A 18 1.85 14.84 9.12
CA PHE A 18 1.68 14.50 10.54
C PHE A 18 1.79 15.76 11.39
N VAL A 19 0.87 15.90 12.32
CA VAL A 19 0.79 17.06 13.21
C VAL A 19 0.61 16.57 14.64
N LYS A 20 1.51 17.03 15.55
CA LYS A 20 1.34 16.89 17.00
C LYS A 20 1.22 18.26 17.60
N SER A 21 0.31 18.41 18.56
CA SER A 21 0.11 19.66 19.30
C SER A 21 -0.32 19.36 20.73
N LYS A 22 0.26 20.07 21.69
CA LYS A 22 -0.20 20.08 23.09
C LYS A 22 -1.56 20.78 23.27
N ASP A 23 -1.98 21.57 22.26
CA ASP A 23 -3.27 22.23 22.25
C ASP A 23 -4.42 21.28 21.86
N PHE A 24 -4.11 20.03 21.47
CA PHE A 24 -5.13 19.02 21.24
C PHE A 24 -5.83 18.63 22.53
N ILE A 25 -7.14 18.75 22.54
CA ILE A 25 -8.00 18.24 23.62
C ILE A 25 -8.30 16.78 23.31
N TYR A 26 -7.84 15.87 24.16
CA TYR A 26 -7.94 14.43 23.95
C TYR A 26 -8.46 13.69 25.16
N ASP A 27 -9.50 12.87 25.00
CA ASP A 27 -10.15 12.09 26.06
C ASP A 27 -10.24 10.58 25.77
N LYS A 28 -9.35 10.04 24.91
CA LYS A 28 -9.29 8.66 24.41
C LYS A 28 -10.35 8.30 23.35
N LYS A 29 -11.42 9.08 23.20
CA LYS A 29 -12.48 8.86 22.22
C LYS A 29 -12.57 9.99 21.20
N LEU A 30 -12.22 11.19 21.63
CA LEU A 30 -12.34 12.41 20.85
C LEU A 30 -11.03 13.18 20.88
N LEU A 31 -10.57 13.59 19.70
CA LEU A 31 -9.50 14.55 19.52
C LEU A 31 -10.11 15.83 18.95
N SER A 32 -9.98 16.94 19.68
CA SER A 32 -10.62 18.20 19.30
C SER A 32 -9.68 19.39 19.50
N LEU A 33 -10.07 20.52 18.90
CA LEU A 33 -9.39 21.80 19.00
C LEU A 33 -10.38 22.85 19.49
N LYS A 34 -9.91 23.81 20.26
CA LYS A 34 -10.74 24.96 20.67
C LYS A 34 -11.06 25.83 19.46
N ALA A 35 -12.33 26.02 19.20
CA ALA A 35 -12.79 26.89 18.12
C ALA A 35 -12.35 28.35 18.35
N SER A 36 -12.18 29.09 17.25
CA SER A 36 -11.79 30.51 17.28
C SER A 36 -10.50 30.81 18.07
N SER A 37 -9.59 29.83 18.16
CA SER A 37 -8.27 29.98 18.77
C SER A 37 -7.15 29.74 17.77
N LYS A 38 -5.99 30.29 18.04
CA LYS A 38 -4.74 29.94 17.36
C LYS A 38 -4.12 28.78 18.14
N ASN A 39 -3.96 27.62 17.49
CA ASN A 39 -3.36 26.45 18.09
C ASN A 39 -1.95 26.27 17.51
N GLU A 40 -0.98 25.98 18.35
CA GLU A 40 0.41 25.82 17.94
C GLU A 40 0.72 24.36 17.63
N ILE A 41 1.52 24.14 16.59
CA ILE A 41 2.03 22.81 16.22
C ILE A 41 3.39 22.63 16.90
N ASP A 42 3.51 21.66 17.82
CA ASP A 42 4.77 21.32 18.46
C ASP A 42 5.69 20.53 17.54
N GLN A 43 5.13 19.63 16.71
CA GLN A 43 5.87 18.83 15.76
C GLN A 43 5.05 18.62 14.50
N SER A 44 5.70 18.74 13.34
CA SER A 44 5.14 18.37 12.05
C SER A 44 6.14 17.57 11.24
N LEU A 45 5.62 16.63 10.43
CA LEU A 45 6.42 15.86 9.50
C LEU A 45 5.64 15.71 8.19
N PHE A 46 6.30 16.05 7.08
CA PHE A 46 5.79 15.82 5.74
C PHE A 46 6.37 14.52 5.21
N CYS A 47 5.51 13.62 4.78
CA CYS A 47 5.90 12.35 4.17
C CYS A 47 5.19 12.16 2.84
N SER A 48 5.84 11.56 1.87
CA SER A 48 5.13 11.03 0.72
C SER A 48 4.41 9.74 1.12
N GLY A 49 3.16 9.60 0.72
CA GLY A 49 2.27 8.51 1.04
C GLY A 49 1.58 7.94 -0.21
N GLY A 50 0.54 7.15 0.02
CA GLY A 50 -0.22 6.46 -1.03
C GLY A 50 0.35 5.10 -1.38
N GLY A 51 -0.54 4.11 -1.55
CA GLY A 51 -0.15 2.70 -1.66
C GLY A 51 0.81 2.39 -2.80
N ALA A 52 0.62 3.02 -3.99
CA ALA A 52 1.52 2.83 -5.11
C ALA A 52 2.90 3.44 -4.86
N SER A 53 2.94 4.66 -4.29
CA SER A 53 4.18 5.34 -3.94
C SER A 53 4.96 4.57 -2.86
N ASN A 54 4.27 4.11 -1.80
CA ASN A 54 4.89 3.37 -0.71
C ASN A 54 5.49 2.04 -1.20
N SER A 55 4.71 1.25 -1.93
CA SER A 55 5.17 -0.03 -2.46
C SER A 55 6.28 0.12 -3.49
N ALA A 56 6.21 1.12 -4.40
CA ALA A 56 7.27 1.37 -5.38
C ALA A 56 8.61 1.70 -4.71
N VAL A 57 8.59 2.54 -3.67
CA VAL A 57 9.81 2.85 -2.89
C VAL A 57 10.31 1.62 -2.16
N ALA A 58 9.42 0.80 -1.57
CA ALA A 58 9.80 -0.44 -0.92
C ALA A 58 10.51 -1.40 -1.89
N PHE A 59 9.97 -1.61 -3.08
CA PHE A 59 10.62 -2.42 -4.13
C PHE A 59 12.00 -1.88 -4.52
N SER A 60 12.13 -0.56 -4.71
CA SER A 60 13.41 0.06 -5.03
C SER A 60 14.46 -0.16 -3.94
N ARG A 61 14.08 0.04 -2.66
CA ARG A 61 15.00 -0.20 -1.52
C ARG A 61 15.41 -1.66 -1.38
N LEU A 62 14.52 -2.59 -1.77
CA LEU A 62 14.81 -4.02 -1.84
C LEU A 62 15.59 -4.42 -3.10
N GLY A 63 16.10 -3.44 -3.86
CA GLY A 63 17.02 -3.64 -4.98
C GLY A 63 16.38 -3.99 -6.31
N LEU A 64 15.06 -3.89 -6.44
CA LEU A 64 14.31 -4.15 -7.68
C LEU A 64 14.23 -2.90 -8.55
N LYS A 65 14.22 -3.08 -9.87
CA LYS A 65 13.90 -2.02 -10.83
C LYS A 65 12.41 -1.75 -10.78
N SER A 66 12.01 -0.72 -10.05
CA SER A 66 10.60 -0.38 -9.84
C SER A 66 10.22 0.96 -10.48
N ALA A 67 8.93 1.09 -10.78
CA ALA A 67 8.30 2.33 -11.22
C ALA A 67 6.94 2.49 -10.54
N CYS A 68 6.40 3.71 -10.57
CA CYS A 68 5.08 4.02 -10.03
C CYS A 68 4.20 4.63 -11.13
N ILE A 69 3.01 4.06 -11.32
CA ILE A 69 1.92 4.64 -12.12
C ILE A 69 0.91 5.22 -11.15
N SER A 70 0.78 6.53 -11.16
CA SER A 70 -0.17 7.24 -10.31
C SER A 70 -0.56 8.56 -10.98
N LEU A 71 -1.66 9.15 -10.52
CA LEU A 71 -2.08 10.49 -10.91
C LEU A 71 -1.83 11.45 -9.74
N ILE A 72 -1.19 12.57 -10.02
CA ILE A 72 -0.89 13.64 -9.06
C ILE A 72 -1.30 14.99 -9.66
N GLY A 73 -1.47 16.00 -8.84
CA GLY A 73 -1.78 17.36 -9.29
C GLY A 73 -0.57 18.06 -9.90
N ASN A 74 -0.75 19.35 -10.25
CA ASN A 74 0.29 20.26 -10.72
C ASN A 74 0.53 21.36 -9.69
N ASP A 75 0.98 20.98 -8.50
CA ASP A 75 1.10 21.84 -7.33
C ASP A 75 2.41 21.60 -6.56
N SER A 76 2.60 22.30 -5.44
CA SER A 76 3.79 22.14 -4.59
C SER A 76 3.92 20.75 -3.97
N LEU A 77 2.79 20.06 -3.70
CA LEU A 77 2.80 18.71 -3.12
C LEU A 77 3.28 17.69 -4.15
N SER A 78 2.94 17.86 -5.42
CA SER A 78 3.48 17.02 -6.50
C SER A 78 5.00 17.13 -6.63
N HIS A 79 5.58 18.33 -6.45
CA HIS A 79 7.02 18.51 -6.43
C HIS A 79 7.69 17.76 -5.29
N TYR A 80 7.05 17.73 -4.11
CA TYR A 80 7.53 16.95 -2.99
C TYR A 80 7.57 15.43 -3.29
N LEU A 81 6.54 14.90 -3.96
CA LEU A 81 6.51 13.51 -4.43
C LEU A 81 7.63 13.21 -5.43
N TYR A 82 7.88 14.11 -6.39
CA TYR A 82 8.99 13.96 -7.34
C TYR A 82 10.35 13.91 -6.64
N GLN A 83 10.58 14.78 -5.67
CA GLN A 83 11.83 14.79 -4.90
C GLN A 83 12.02 13.47 -4.12
N ASP A 84 10.96 12.96 -3.51
CA ASP A 84 11.01 11.66 -2.82
C ASP A 84 11.32 10.51 -3.79
N PHE A 85 10.72 10.50 -4.97
CA PHE A 85 10.98 9.50 -5.98
C PHE A 85 12.43 9.54 -6.47
N GLN A 86 12.97 10.72 -6.73
CA GLN A 86 14.37 10.88 -7.11
C GLN A 86 15.33 10.41 -6.00
N LYS A 87 15.07 10.79 -4.75
CA LYS A 87 15.83 10.33 -3.58
C LYS A 87 15.86 8.80 -3.46
N ASN A 88 14.75 8.14 -3.78
CA ASN A 88 14.62 6.69 -3.75
C ASN A 88 14.94 6.01 -5.09
N LYS A 89 15.50 6.74 -6.06
CA LYS A 89 15.91 6.23 -7.39
C LYS A 89 14.77 5.56 -8.18
N LEU A 90 13.55 6.01 -7.97
CA LEU A 90 12.39 5.53 -8.72
C LEU A 90 12.31 6.15 -10.10
N PHE A 91 11.79 5.38 -11.04
CA PHE A 91 11.44 5.88 -12.36
C PHE A 91 10.11 6.67 -12.29
N ASP A 92 10.17 7.97 -12.52
CA ASP A 92 9.06 8.92 -12.31
C ASP A 92 8.25 9.27 -13.58
N LYS A 93 8.68 8.79 -14.77
CA LYS A 93 8.05 9.16 -16.06
C LYS A 93 6.65 8.55 -16.28
N PHE A 94 6.20 7.69 -15.40
CA PHE A 94 4.84 7.14 -15.41
C PHE A 94 3.88 7.85 -14.46
N LEU A 95 4.36 8.86 -13.72
CA LEU A 95 3.46 9.76 -13.01
C LEU A 95 2.68 10.59 -14.03
N ALA A 96 1.37 10.50 -13.97
CA ALA A 96 0.48 11.34 -14.74
C ALA A 96 0.16 12.62 -13.94
N ILE A 97 0.05 13.74 -14.64
CA ILE A 97 -0.26 15.04 -14.03
C ILE A 97 -1.68 15.44 -14.38
N ASP A 98 -2.49 15.71 -13.37
CA ASP A 98 -3.76 16.40 -13.52
C ASP A 98 -3.53 17.92 -13.44
N LYS A 99 -3.88 18.64 -14.53
CA LYS A 99 -3.72 20.09 -14.57
C LYS A 99 -4.89 20.84 -13.93
N LYS A 100 -5.96 20.15 -13.55
CA LYS A 100 -7.20 20.75 -13.03
C LYS A 100 -7.39 20.52 -11.53
N ASN A 101 -6.83 19.45 -11.03
CA ASN A 101 -7.01 19.03 -9.66
C ASN A 101 -5.67 19.03 -8.93
N ASP A 102 -5.72 19.24 -7.62
CA ASP A 102 -4.56 19.23 -6.74
C ASP A 102 -4.15 17.79 -6.37
N THR A 103 -2.93 17.64 -5.90
CA THR A 103 -2.41 16.39 -5.36
C THR A 103 -3.16 16.03 -4.07
N ASP A 104 -3.59 14.77 -3.96
CA ASP A 104 -4.20 14.25 -2.73
C ASP A 104 -3.25 14.39 -1.55
N PHE A 105 -3.79 14.80 -0.40
CA PHE A 105 -3.02 14.85 0.83
C PHE A 105 -3.86 14.47 2.04
N SER A 106 -3.19 14.09 3.12
CA SER A 106 -3.81 13.82 4.42
C SER A 106 -3.17 14.69 5.50
N VAL A 107 -3.98 15.20 6.41
CA VAL A 107 -3.48 15.75 7.68
C VAL A 107 -3.78 14.74 8.78
N ILE A 108 -2.71 14.24 9.39
CA ILE A 108 -2.77 13.18 10.40
C ILE A 108 -2.52 13.82 11.75
N LEU A 109 -3.58 14.00 12.51
CA LEU A 109 -3.53 14.52 13.87
C LEU A 109 -3.15 13.39 14.82
N VAL A 110 -2.03 13.52 15.50
CA VAL A 110 -1.49 12.48 16.40
C VAL A 110 -1.73 12.90 17.85
N ALA A 111 -2.55 12.15 18.56
CA ALA A 111 -2.85 12.33 19.97
C ALA A 111 -1.63 11.97 20.87
N PRO A 112 -1.61 12.40 22.15
CA PRO A 112 -0.51 12.13 23.05
C PRO A 112 -0.19 10.65 23.27
N ASP A 113 -1.19 9.77 23.16
CA ASP A 113 -1.03 8.32 23.29
C ASP A 113 -0.68 7.60 21.96
N GLY A 114 -0.51 8.36 20.86
CA GLY A 114 -0.23 7.83 19.52
C GLY A 114 -1.48 7.50 18.70
N THR A 115 -2.68 7.60 19.26
CA THR A 115 -3.94 7.48 18.51
C THR A 115 -4.02 8.59 17.46
N ARG A 116 -4.66 8.30 16.32
CA ARG A 116 -4.68 9.21 15.16
C ARG A 116 -6.08 9.51 14.67
N SER A 117 -6.24 10.74 14.19
CA SER A 117 -7.38 11.16 13.39
C SER A 117 -6.86 11.65 12.04
N ILE A 118 -7.46 11.18 10.94
CA ILE A 118 -6.96 11.48 9.59
C ILE A 118 -8.00 12.32 8.85
N LEU A 119 -7.58 13.51 8.43
CA LEU A 119 -8.33 14.37 7.53
C LEU A 119 -7.76 14.18 6.13
N THR A 120 -8.55 13.67 5.21
CA THR A 120 -8.11 13.41 3.85
C THR A 120 -8.70 14.43 2.88
N ALA A 121 -7.85 15.16 2.19
CA ALA A 121 -8.20 16.00 1.06
C ALA A 121 -7.98 15.23 -0.23
N ARG A 122 -9.06 14.97 -0.95
CA ARG A 122 -9.02 14.32 -2.27
C ARG A 122 -9.11 15.40 -3.33
N GLY A 123 -8.02 15.61 -4.05
CA GLY A 123 -7.95 16.58 -5.16
C GLY A 123 -8.75 16.17 -6.40
N GLY A 124 -9.38 14.98 -6.39
CA GLY A 124 -10.10 14.41 -7.53
C GLY A 124 -9.20 13.62 -8.47
N SER A 125 -8.00 13.30 -8.05
CA SER A 125 -6.98 12.61 -8.83
C SER A 125 -7.19 11.09 -8.88
N SER A 126 -8.33 10.63 -9.39
CA SER A 126 -8.55 9.22 -9.69
C SER A 126 -7.87 8.84 -11.00
N LEU A 127 -6.88 7.94 -10.95
CA LEU A 127 -6.20 7.43 -12.12
C LEU A 127 -7.21 6.82 -13.11
N GLN A 128 -7.10 7.22 -14.39
CA GLN A 128 -7.95 6.73 -15.47
C GLN A 128 -7.11 6.01 -16.52
N GLU A 129 -7.72 5.14 -17.29
CA GLU A 129 -7.06 4.35 -18.35
C GLU A 129 -6.21 5.20 -19.30
N LYS A 130 -6.72 6.35 -19.74
CA LYS A 130 -6.05 7.27 -20.69
C LYS A 130 -4.69 7.80 -20.20
N GLN A 131 -4.43 7.73 -18.88
CA GLN A 131 -3.19 8.20 -18.29
C GLN A 131 -2.11 7.11 -18.21
N ILE A 132 -2.48 5.86 -18.47
CA ILE A 132 -1.54 4.73 -18.46
C ILE A 132 -0.88 4.59 -19.84
N LYS A 133 0.45 4.60 -19.86
CA LYS A 133 1.26 4.46 -21.07
C LYS A 133 1.43 2.97 -21.43
N TRP A 134 0.36 2.29 -21.77
CA TRP A 134 0.28 0.84 -21.97
C TRP A 134 1.42 0.25 -22.83
N SER A 135 1.79 0.91 -23.93
CA SER A 135 2.86 0.45 -24.81
C SER A 135 4.24 0.41 -24.17
N GLN A 136 4.45 1.19 -23.10
CA GLN A 136 5.74 1.32 -22.42
C GLN A 136 5.91 0.34 -21.24
N ILE A 137 4.83 -0.29 -20.79
CA ILE A 137 4.80 -1.14 -19.59
C ILE A 137 4.63 -2.64 -19.90
N LYS A 138 4.70 -3.05 -21.16
CA LYS A 138 4.56 -4.45 -21.59
C LYS A 138 5.69 -5.38 -21.10
N LYS A 139 6.85 -4.83 -20.76
CA LYS A 139 8.03 -5.61 -20.33
C LYS A 139 8.28 -5.40 -18.83
N VAL A 140 7.41 -5.96 -18.02
CA VAL A 140 7.52 -6.00 -16.57
C VAL A 140 7.18 -7.41 -16.08
N GLN A 141 7.77 -7.84 -14.96
CA GLN A 141 7.46 -9.16 -14.40
C GLN A 141 6.18 -9.13 -13.57
N TRP A 142 5.96 -8.05 -12.80
CA TRP A 142 4.82 -7.91 -11.89
C TRP A 142 4.18 -6.53 -11.98
N PHE A 143 2.84 -6.50 -11.98
CA PHE A 143 2.08 -5.35 -11.51
C PHE A 143 1.74 -5.54 -10.04
N TYR A 144 2.05 -4.55 -9.21
CA TYR A 144 1.58 -4.43 -7.85
C TYR A 144 0.51 -3.35 -7.81
N ILE A 145 -0.75 -3.77 -7.66
CA ILE A 145 -1.90 -2.87 -7.70
C ILE A 145 -2.34 -2.61 -6.26
N SER A 146 -2.24 -1.37 -5.82
CA SER A 146 -2.84 -0.90 -4.57
C SER A 146 -4.23 -0.31 -4.83
N SER A 147 -4.81 0.40 -3.85
CA SER A 147 -6.10 1.06 -4.07
C SER A 147 -6.09 1.97 -5.30
N LEU A 148 -7.09 1.80 -6.15
CA LEU A 148 -7.42 2.66 -7.29
C LEU A 148 -8.56 3.63 -6.95
N GLU A 149 -8.79 3.90 -5.66
CA GLU A 149 -9.83 4.77 -5.14
C GLU A 149 -11.27 4.32 -5.53
N GLY A 150 -11.45 3.00 -5.66
CA GLY A 150 -12.71 2.38 -6.04
C GLY A 150 -12.96 2.28 -7.54
N ASN A 151 -11.97 2.62 -8.39
CA ASN A 151 -12.08 2.48 -9.85
C ASN A 151 -11.92 1.03 -10.28
N ILE A 152 -12.96 0.23 -10.04
CA ILE A 152 -12.97 -1.21 -10.31
C ILE A 152 -12.92 -1.52 -11.82
N ASP A 153 -13.41 -0.60 -12.66
CA ASP A 153 -13.35 -0.76 -14.12
C ASP A 153 -11.92 -0.62 -14.64
N LEU A 154 -11.13 0.28 -14.04
CA LEU A 154 -9.70 0.36 -14.33
C LEU A 154 -8.96 -0.88 -13.83
N LEU A 155 -9.30 -1.42 -12.65
CA LEU A 155 -8.73 -2.66 -12.15
C LEU A 155 -8.93 -3.81 -13.15
N GLU A 156 -10.15 -3.97 -13.66
CA GLU A 156 -10.47 -4.97 -14.68
C GLU A 156 -9.62 -4.81 -15.94
N LYS A 157 -9.42 -3.58 -16.42
CA LYS A 157 -8.59 -3.30 -17.60
C LYS A 157 -7.10 -3.59 -17.35
N ILE A 158 -6.58 -3.25 -16.16
CA ILE A 158 -5.20 -3.55 -15.80
C ILE A 158 -4.99 -5.07 -15.76
N ILE A 159 -5.92 -5.82 -15.17
CA ILE A 159 -5.87 -7.28 -15.11
C ILE A 159 -5.90 -7.87 -16.52
N GLY A 160 -6.82 -7.43 -17.39
CA GLY A 160 -6.90 -7.88 -18.77
C GLY A 160 -5.59 -7.66 -19.54
N PHE A 161 -5.04 -6.44 -19.44
CA PHE A 161 -3.75 -6.12 -20.07
C PHE A 161 -2.60 -6.98 -19.54
N ALA A 162 -2.56 -7.23 -18.22
CA ALA A 162 -1.54 -8.06 -17.62
C ALA A 162 -1.57 -9.50 -18.15
N HIS A 163 -2.77 -10.09 -18.26
CA HIS A 163 -2.96 -11.43 -18.82
C HIS A 163 -2.51 -11.51 -20.28
N GLU A 164 -2.91 -10.54 -21.12
CA GLU A 164 -2.50 -10.49 -22.54
C GLU A 164 -0.97 -10.40 -22.71
N ASN A 165 -0.27 -9.82 -21.75
CA ASN A 165 1.18 -9.61 -21.80
C ASN A 165 1.97 -10.55 -20.86
N GLN A 166 1.32 -11.55 -20.24
CA GLN A 166 1.92 -12.52 -19.32
C GLN A 166 2.63 -11.88 -18.12
N ILE A 167 2.04 -10.80 -17.60
CA ILE A 167 2.52 -10.06 -16.44
C ILE A 167 1.82 -10.61 -15.19
N LYS A 168 2.55 -10.95 -14.16
CA LYS A 168 1.97 -11.38 -12.88
C LYS A 168 1.34 -10.22 -12.13
N ILE A 169 0.28 -10.52 -11.38
CA ILE A 169 -0.53 -9.52 -10.70
C ILE A 169 -0.51 -9.76 -9.19
N ALA A 170 -0.05 -8.76 -8.45
CA ALA A 170 -0.24 -8.65 -7.01
C ALA A 170 -1.28 -7.56 -6.73
N LEU A 171 -2.27 -7.85 -5.91
CA LEU A 171 -3.34 -6.92 -5.57
C LEU A 171 -3.43 -6.73 -4.06
N ASN A 172 -3.44 -5.47 -3.64
CA ASN A 172 -3.78 -5.03 -2.30
C ASN A 172 -4.91 -3.98 -2.40
N PRO A 173 -6.18 -4.42 -2.46
CA PRO A 173 -7.31 -3.54 -2.73
C PRO A 173 -7.59 -2.64 -1.54
N GLY A 174 -8.08 -1.43 -1.79
CA GLY A 174 -8.54 -0.54 -0.73
C GLY A 174 -9.99 -0.81 -0.31
N LYS A 175 -10.43 -0.15 0.75
CA LYS A 175 -11.81 -0.30 1.29
C LYS A 175 -12.89 0.05 0.26
N ARG A 176 -12.61 0.93 -0.72
CA ARG A 176 -13.57 1.32 -1.76
C ARG A 176 -13.77 0.22 -2.82
N GLU A 177 -12.72 -0.51 -3.17
CA GLU A 177 -12.80 -1.70 -4.01
C GLU A 177 -13.51 -2.83 -3.26
N ILE A 178 -13.18 -3.07 -1.99
CA ILE A 178 -13.78 -4.11 -1.15
C ILE A 178 -15.31 -3.91 -0.99
N LYS A 179 -15.77 -2.65 -0.87
CA LYS A 179 -17.21 -2.35 -0.86
C LYS A 179 -17.95 -2.76 -2.14
N GLN A 180 -17.24 -2.99 -3.23
CA GLN A 180 -17.74 -3.52 -4.50
C GLN A 180 -17.50 -5.03 -4.60
N SER A 181 -17.70 -5.76 -3.50
CA SER A 181 -17.30 -7.16 -3.29
C SER A 181 -17.70 -8.09 -4.44
N LYS A 182 -18.91 -7.99 -4.97
CA LYS A 182 -19.38 -8.85 -6.06
C LYS A 182 -18.48 -8.81 -7.28
N LYS A 183 -18.11 -7.60 -7.74
CA LYS A 183 -17.21 -7.42 -8.89
C LYS A 183 -15.77 -7.76 -8.51
N LEU A 184 -15.31 -7.33 -7.34
CA LEU A 184 -13.97 -7.62 -6.86
C LEU A 184 -13.73 -9.14 -6.73
N LEU A 185 -14.68 -9.92 -6.18
CA LEU A 185 -14.58 -11.38 -6.06
C LEU A 185 -14.44 -12.11 -7.41
N SER A 186 -14.96 -11.54 -8.49
CA SER A 186 -14.71 -12.09 -9.83
C SER A 186 -13.30 -11.80 -10.33
N LEU A 187 -12.77 -10.61 -10.03
CA LEU A 187 -11.47 -10.15 -10.49
C LEU A 187 -10.28 -10.77 -9.73
N ILE A 188 -10.43 -10.96 -8.41
CA ILE A 188 -9.33 -11.54 -7.60
C ILE A 188 -9.00 -13.00 -7.96
N LYS A 189 -9.88 -13.71 -8.63
CA LYS A 189 -9.60 -15.06 -9.17
C LYS A 189 -8.58 -15.04 -10.31
N LEU A 190 -8.32 -13.87 -10.86
CA LEU A 190 -7.42 -13.64 -11.97
C LEU A 190 -6.07 -13.07 -11.55
N VAL A 191 -5.82 -12.92 -10.23
CA VAL A 191 -4.54 -12.40 -9.72
C VAL A 191 -3.66 -13.53 -9.22
N ASP A 192 -2.35 -13.34 -9.25
CA ASP A 192 -1.37 -14.31 -8.73
C ASP A 192 -1.21 -14.20 -7.23
N PHE A 193 -1.35 -12.99 -6.68
CA PHE A 193 -1.18 -12.72 -5.25
C PHE A 193 -2.22 -11.71 -4.76
N LEU A 194 -2.88 -12.02 -3.65
CA LEU A 194 -3.80 -11.14 -2.94
C LEU A 194 -3.29 -10.87 -1.51
N SER A 195 -3.19 -9.61 -1.13
CA SER A 195 -2.83 -9.19 0.22
C SER A 195 -3.96 -8.42 0.87
N LEU A 196 -4.41 -8.88 2.04
CA LEU A 196 -5.48 -8.27 2.83
C LEU A 196 -5.05 -8.24 4.30
N ASN A 197 -5.61 -7.32 5.09
CA ASN A 197 -5.68 -7.51 6.53
C ASN A 197 -6.94 -8.30 6.90
N GLN A 198 -7.03 -8.73 8.16
CA GLN A 198 -8.14 -9.55 8.62
C GLN A 198 -9.50 -8.85 8.44
N GLU A 199 -9.61 -7.56 8.80
CA GLU A 199 -10.86 -6.79 8.65
C GLU A 199 -11.27 -6.67 7.17
N GLU A 200 -10.32 -6.47 6.28
CA GLU A 200 -10.55 -6.38 4.83
C GLU A 200 -11.01 -7.73 4.27
N ALA A 201 -10.43 -8.82 4.74
CA ALA A 201 -10.82 -10.16 4.31
C ALA A 201 -12.23 -10.52 4.81
N GLU A 202 -12.54 -10.23 6.07
CA GLU A 202 -13.87 -10.40 6.66
C GLU A 202 -14.92 -9.56 5.90
N MET A 203 -14.61 -8.28 5.61
CA MET A 203 -15.50 -7.40 4.84
C MET A 203 -15.72 -7.90 3.41
N LEU A 204 -14.67 -8.38 2.74
CA LEU A 204 -14.75 -8.89 1.36
C LEU A 204 -15.66 -10.11 1.26
N LEU A 205 -15.63 -10.97 2.27
CA LEU A 205 -16.36 -12.25 2.34
C LEU A 205 -17.69 -12.14 3.07
N ASP A 206 -18.06 -10.94 3.53
CA ASP A 206 -19.29 -10.70 4.32
C ASP A 206 -19.36 -11.58 5.58
N LEU A 207 -18.23 -11.69 6.28
CA LEU A 207 -18.09 -12.46 7.51
C LEU A 207 -18.18 -11.56 8.74
N SER A 208 -18.61 -12.14 9.87
CA SER A 208 -18.54 -11.46 11.16
C SER A 208 -17.08 -11.31 11.62
N SER A 209 -16.83 -10.32 12.48
CA SER A 209 -15.49 -10.11 13.02
C SER A 209 -14.98 -11.34 13.78
N ARG A 210 -13.76 -11.78 13.47
CA ARG A 210 -13.09 -12.97 14.00
C ARG A 210 -13.84 -14.27 13.73
N ASP A 211 -14.38 -14.38 12.52
CA ASP A 211 -15.03 -15.60 12.08
C ASP A 211 -14.01 -16.73 11.89
N ASP A 212 -14.21 -17.84 12.59
CA ASP A 212 -13.34 -19.02 12.50
C ASP A 212 -13.33 -19.64 11.10
N ASN A 213 -14.30 -19.29 10.26
CA ASN A 213 -14.44 -19.78 8.90
C ASN A 213 -13.61 -18.98 7.86
N LEU A 214 -12.97 -17.88 8.26
CA LEU A 214 -12.24 -16.98 7.35
C LEU A 214 -11.27 -17.74 6.45
N PHE A 215 -10.41 -18.58 7.02
CA PHE A 215 -9.41 -19.32 6.24
C PHE A 215 -10.02 -20.33 5.29
N ASN A 216 -11.10 -21.00 5.69
CA ASN A 216 -11.84 -21.93 4.82
C ASN A 216 -12.46 -21.19 3.63
N GLN A 217 -13.05 -20.02 3.87
CA GLN A 217 -13.62 -19.18 2.83
C GLN A 217 -12.54 -18.67 1.86
N ILE A 218 -11.42 -18.16 2.35
CA ILE A 218 -10.28 -17.75 1.54
C ILE A 218 -9.78 -18.90 0.65
N HIS A 219 -9.72 -20.11 1.19
CA HIS A 219 -9.30 -21.30 0.47
C HIS A 219 -10.21 -21.60 -0.74
N THR A 220 -11.52 -21.33 -0.61
CA THR A 220 -12.48 -21.54 -1.71
C THR A 220 -12.28 -20.58 -2.88
N LEU A 221 -11.61 -19.45 -2.69
CA LEU A 221 -11.35 -18.47 -3.75
C LEU A 221 -10.35 -18.99 -4.81
N LYS A 222 -9.56 -20.04 -4.47
CA LYS A 222 -8.57 -20.66 -5.36
C LYS A 222 -7.55 -19.69 -5.96
N ILE A 223 -7.20 -18.63 -5.22
CA ILE A 223 -6.14 -17.70 -5.60
C ILE A 223 -4.80 -18.39 -5.32
N PRO A 224 -3.80 -18.35 -6.22
CA PRO A 224 -2.53 -19.04 -6.05
C PRO A 224 -1.80 -18.68 -4.75
N MET A 225 -1.83 -17.39 -4.38
CA MET A 225 -1.20 -16.88 -3.17
C MET A 225 -2.09 -15.84 -2.49
N VAL A 226 -2.32 -16.00 -1.19
CA VAL A 226 -3.05 -15.02 -0.37
C VAL A 226 -2.28 -14.79 0.92
N THR A 227 -2.19 -13.53 1.37
CA THR A 227 -1.73 -13.21 2.72
C THR A 227 -2.82 -12.49 3.51
N ILE A 228 -2.92 -12.83 4.79
CA ILE A 228 -3.81 -12.18 5.76
C ILE A 228 -2.95 -11.66 6.91
N THR A 229 -2.85 -10.35 7.04
CA THR A 229 -2.17 -9.72 8.18
C THR A 229 -3.13 -9.50 9.33
N ASN A 230 -2.68 -9.75 10.57
CA ASN A 230 -3.49 -9.57 11.78
C ASN A 230 -2.71 -8.77 12.85
N GLY A 231 -2.15 -7.64 12.47
CA GLY A 231 -1.45 -6.72 13.35
C GLY A 231 -0.41 -7.44 14.24
N ARG A 232 -0.53 -7.30 15.56
CA ARG A 232 0.39 -7.89 16.53
C ARG A 232 0.34 -9.41 16.61
N GLN A 233 -0.66 -10.05 16.04
CA GLN A 233 -0.76 -11.51 16.00
C GLN A 233 0.08 -12.13 14.90
N GLY A 234 0.57 -11.33 13.95
CA GLY A 234 1.40 -11.80 12.85
C GLY A 234 0.67 -11.85 11.53
N ALA A 235 1.07 -12.76 10.66
CA ALA A 235 0.47 -12.94 9.35
C ALA A 235 0.42 -14.40 8.92
N TYR A 236 -0.58 -14.69 8.14
CA TYR A 236 -0.79 -15.99 7.50
C TYR A 236 -0.56 -15.84 5.99
N ALA A 237 -0.03 -16.89 5.37
CA ALA A 237 0.02 -17.02 3.93
C ALA A 237 -0.59 -18.36 3.51
N LEU A 238 -1.41 -18.32 2.47
CA LEU A 238 -1.85 -19.49 1.71
C LEU A 238 -1.06 -19.50 0.41
N PHE A 239 -0.36 -20.59 0.13
CA PHE A 239 0.41 -20.77 -1.09
C PHE A 239 0.23 -22.20 -1.59
N ASP A 240 -0.27 -22.38 -2.80
CA ASP A 240 -0.58 -23.70 -3.37
C ASP A 240 -1.33 -24.61 -2.40
N GLN A 241 -2.37 -24.08 -1.77
CA GLN A 241 -3.22 -24.76 -0.79
C GLN A 241 -2.51 -25.14 0.53
N LYS A 242 -1.29 -24.69 0.77
CA LYS A 242 -0.54 -24.88 2.03
C LYS A 242 -0.58 -23.62 2.87
N HIS A 243 -0.76 -23.80 4.17
CA HIS A 243 -0.79 -22.71 5.14
C HIS A 243 0.60 -22.48 5.74
N TYR A 244 0.96 -21.21 5.83
CA TYR A 244 2.16 -20.74 6.49
C TYR A 244 1.77 -19.68 7.49
N PHE A 245 2.46 -19.62 8.61
CA PHE A 245 2.27 -18.60 9.63
C PHE A 245 3.62 -18.04 10.07
N SER A 246 3.63 -16.77 10.37
CA SER A 246 4.74 -16.12 11.04
C SER A 246 4.20 -15.14 12.10
N PRO A 247 4.67 -15.22 13.35
CA PRO A 247 4.32 -14.25 14.39
C PRO A 247 4.82 -12.85 13.99
N SER A 248 4.20 -11.80 14.54
CA SER A 248 4.71 -10.46 14.34
C SER A 248 6.12 -10.31 14.95
N ALA A 249 6.98 -9.53 14.30
CA ALA A 249 8.24 -9.19 14.91
C ALA A 249 8.01 -8.27 16.12
N GLN A 250 8.79 -8.47 17.17
CA GLN A 250 8.74 -7.61 18.37
C GLN A 250 9.19 -6.20 17.98
N THR A 251 8.30 -5.24 18.10
CA THR A 251 8.59 -3.83 17.87
C THR A 251 7.69 -2.96 18.74
N ASN A 252 8.14 -1.75 19.03
CA ASN A 252 7.30 -0.73 19.63
C ASN A 252 6.67 0.10 18.51
N PRO A 253 5.39 -0.10 18.18
CA PRO A 253 4.77 0.61 17.08
C PRO A 253 4.65 2.10 17.40
N VAL A 254 5.13 2.92 16.46
CA VAL A 254 5.04 4.38 16.48
C VAL A 254 3.95 4.85 15.52
N ASP A 255 3.90 4.23 14.32
CA ASP A 255 2.96 4.59 13.26
C ASP A 255 2.67 3.38 12.37
N GLU A 256 1.39 3.03 12.19
CA GLU A 256 1.00 1.89 11.37
C GLU A 256 0.79 2.24 9.88
N THR A 257 1.00 3.52 9.51
CA THR A 257 0.86 3.98 8.12
C THR A 257 1.86 3.27 7.21
N GLY A 258 1.37 2.69 6.11
CA GLY A 258 2.20 1.98 5.14
C GLY A 258 2.64 0.58 5.56
N ALA A 259 2.16 0.05 6.71
CA ALA A 259 2.47 -1.31 7.16
C ALA A 259 2.06 -2.36 6.11
N GLY A 260 0.83 -2.27 5.58
CA GLY A 260 0.32 -3.16 4.54
C GLY A 260 1.08 -3.05 3.22
N ASP A 261 1.38 -1.82 2.78
CA ASP A 261 2.15 -1.57 1.55
C ASP A 261 3.56 -2.17 1.63
N SER A 262 4.23 -1.94 2.77
CA SER A 262 5.58 -2.45 3.01
C SER A 262 5.63 -3.98 3.16
N PHE A 263 4.59 -4.56 3.76
CA PHE A 263 4.40 -6.02 3.88
C PHE A 263 4.24 -6.64 2.49
N GLY A 264 3.25 -6.19 1.70
CA GLY A 264 2.96 -6.74 0.38
C GLY A 264 4.14 -6.57 -0.58
N ALA A 265 4.80 -5.41 -0.56
CA ALA A 265 5.99 -5.17 -1.39
C ALA A 265 7.15 -6.09 -1.03
N ALA A 266 7.43 -6.33 0.26
CA ALA A 266 8.50 -7.24 0.67
C ALA A 266 8.16 -8.70 0.33
N PHE A 267 6.89 -9.11 0.48
CA PHE A 267 6.44 -10.44 0.09
C PHE A 267 6.67 -10.69 -1.41
N VAL A 268 6.19 -9.79 -2.28
CA VAL A 268 6.38 -9.91 -3.73
C VAL A 268 7.87 -9.82 -4.11
N SER A 269 8.66 -8.97 -3.43
CA SER A 269 10.12 -8.93 -3.64
C SER A 269 10.77 -10.27 -3.39
N ALA A 270 10.41 -10.93 -2.28
CA ALA A 270 10.93 -12.26 -1.96
C ALA A 270 10.56 -13.30 -3.03
N LEU A 271 9.33 -13.24 -3.58
CA LEU A 271 8.93 -14.12 -4.71
C LEU A 271 9.75 -13.85 -5.97
N ILE A 272 10.05 -12.58 -6.28
CA ILE A 272 10.90 -12.21 -7.43
C ILE A 272 12.33 -12.77 -7.22
N TYR A 273 12.84 -12.74 -5.98
CA TYR A 273 14.12 -13.36 -5.59
C TYR A 273 14.05 -14.89 -5.40
N LYS A 274 12.90 -15.52 -5.78
CA LYS A 274 12.68 -16.98 -5.70
C LYS A 274 12.83 -17.55 -4.29
N LYS A 275 12.47 -16.78 -3.29
CA LYS A 275 12.40 -17.23 -1.90
C LYS A 275 11.23 -18.20 -1.69
N THR A 276 11.36 -19.06 -0.70
CA THR A 276 10.24 -19.93 -0.25
C THR A 276 9.09 -19.08 0.34
N PRO A 277 7.85 -19.60 0.39
CA PRO A 277 6.73 -18.90 1.01
C PRO A 277 6.99 -18.49 2.46
N GLN A 278 7.67 -19.32 3.23
CA GLN A 278 8.04 -19.00 4.62
C GLN A 278 9.06 -17.86 4.70
N GLU A 279 10.06 -17.83 3.85
CA GLU A 279 11.03 -16.74 3.75
C GLU A 279 10.34 -15.44 3.28
N ALA A 280 9.41 -15.53 2.31
CA ALA A 280 8.65 -14.38 1.83
C ALA A 280 7.80 -13.77 2.94
N LEU A 281 7.17 -14.60 3.76
CA LEU A 281 6.40 -14.17 4.91
C LEU A 281 7.29 -13.51 5.99
N TYR A 282 8.47 -14.07 6.22
CA TYR A 282 9.48 -13.49 7.12
C TYR A 282 9.94 -12.11 6.64
N TRP A 283 10.27 -11.96 5.34
CA TRP A 283 10.65 -10.67 4.77
C TRP A 283 9.52 -9.64 4.93
N ALA A 284 8.29 -10.04 4.63
CA ALA A 284 7.12 -9.17 4.72
C ALA A 284 6.90 -8.64 6.14
N ILE A 285 6.94 -9.52 7.14
CA ILE A 285 6.79 -9.15 8.55
C ILE A 285 7.95 -8.27 9.03
N THR A 286 9.18 -8.62 8.69
CA THR A 286 10.36 -7.87 9.11
C THR A 286 10.35 -6.45 8.55
N ASN A 287 10.01 -6.29 7.27
CA ASN A 287 9.91 -4.97 6.65
C ASN A 287 8.76 -4.14 7.22
N SER A 288 7.60 -4.74 7.40
CA SER A 288 6.44 -4.07 8.01
C SER A 288 6.72 -3.64 9.46
N ALA A 289 7.31 -4.50 10.27
CA ALA A 289 7.69 -4.18 11.65
C ALA A 289 8.70 -3.02 11.72
N SER A 290 9.65 -2.98 10.80
CA SER A 290 10.59 -1.86 10.69
C SER A 290 9.88 -0.55 10.33
N VAL A 291 8.89 -0.58 9.42
CA VAL A 291 8.10 0.61 9.07
C VAL A 291 7.30 1.10 10.25
N VAL A 292 6.54 0.24 10.93
CA VAL A 292 5.69 0.66 12.04
C VAL A 292 6.47 1.17 13.26
N SER A 293 7.76 0.90 13.34
CA SER A 293 8.64 1.43 14.40
C SER A 293 9.05 2.90 14.20
N ARG A 294 8.64 3.53 13.11
CA ARG A 294 8.98 4.89 12.74
C ARG A 294 7.75 5.68 12.34
N LEU A 295 7.86 7.01 12.39
CA LEU A 295 6.80 7.89 11.90
C LEU A 295 6.87 7.97 10.37
N GLY A 296 5.71 7.80 9.71
CA GLY A 296 5.60 7.84 8.25
C GLY A 296 5.78 6.49 7.57
N SER A 297 5.26 6.37 6.35
CA SER A 297 5.10 5.11 5.63
C SER A 297 6.39 4.54 5.00
N LYS A 298 7.50 5.29 5.02
CA LYS A 298 8.71 4.93 4.24
C LYS A 298 10.02 4.94 5.02
N ASP A 299 10.10 5.68 6.14
CA ASP A 299 11.38 5.87 6.84
C ASP A 299 11.95 4.56 7.43
N GLY A 300 11.07 3.63 7.78
CA GLY A 300 11.44 2.30 8.25
C GLY A 300 11.68 1.25 7.15
N LEU A 301 11.47 1.55 5.87
CA LEU A 301 11.67 0.58 4.79
C LEU A 301 13.11 0.06 4.75
N LEU A 302 13.26 -1.26 4.73
CA LEU A 302 14.55 -1.92 4.72
C LEU A 302 15.15 -1.96 3.32
N THR A 303 16.47 -1.99 3.27
CA THR A 303 17.23 -2.32 2.05
C THR A 303 17.41 -3.83 1.92
N LEU A 304 17.75 -4.31 0.71
CA LEU A 304 18.05 -5.72 0.46
C LEU A 304 19.15 -6.27 1.40
N LYS A 305 20.16 -5.45 1.71
CA LYS A 305 21.22 -5.82 2.65
C LYS A 305 20.73 -5.99 4.09
N GLN A 306 19.76 -5.18 4.49
CA GLN A 306 19.22 -5.22 5.85
C GLN A 306 18.25 -6.38 6.06
N ILE A 307 17.41 -6.69 5.06
CA ILE A 307 16.39 -7.74 5.19
C ILE A 307 17.00 -9.16 5.10
N ASN A 308 18.20 -9.30 4.55
CA ASN A 308 18.94 -10.56 4.47
C ASN A 308 19.84 -10.83 5.70
N LYS A 309 19.83 -9.97 6.72
CA LYS A 309 20.52 -10.18 7.99
C LYS A 309 19.67 -10.93 8.99
#